data_fdb1eeee03f4d4cf6b80dfe4c4d35db6
#
_entry.id   fdb1eeee03f4d4cf6b80dfe4c4d35db6
#
_cell.length_a   1.000
_cell.length_b   1.000
_cell.length_c   1.000
_cell.angle_alpha   90.00
_cell.angle_beta   90.00
_cell.angle_gamma   90.00
#
_symmetry.space_group_name_H-M   'P 1'
#
loop_
_entity.id
_entity.type
_entity.pdbx_description
1 polymer ?
#
loop_
_entity_poly.entity_id
_entity_poly.type
_entity_poly.pdbx_seq_one_letter_code
_entity_poly.pdbx_strand_id
1 'polypeptide(L)'
;MPYTDHFRLADDYISHLDKVMDTIGDPFIKSRYSGFLAISAVTVYELALKNVFIDFANQTHHMLGVFTANFFDRINGRIRVREIKEKYIQNFGDKYLRSFADGINRCEEEILRNEGSSVISCYENIITWRNSFAHEGRLPDTCTYE
;
A
#
# COMPACT_ATOMS: atom_id res chain seq x y z
N MET A 1 -2.48 -12.14 12.49
CA MET A 1 -2.09 -12.56 11.13
C MET A 1 -0.80 -11.82 10.79
N PRO A 2 0.30 -12.50 10.43
CA PRO A 2 1.53 -11.83 10.03
C PRO A 2 1.27 -10.90 8.84
N TYR A 3 1.95 -9.75 8.79
CA TYR A 3 1.75 -8.79 7.68
C TYR A 3 2.05 -9.40 6.30
N THR A 4 2.93 -10.40 6.24
CA THR A 4 3.25 -11.14 5.01
C THR A 4 2.07 -11.92 4.43
N ASP A 5 1.12 -12.35 5.25
CA ASP A 5 -0.06 -13.08 4.79
C ASP A 5 -0.99 -12.20 3.96
N HIS A 6 -1.02 -10.89 4.22
CA HIS A 6 -1.80 -9.96 3.42
C HIS A 6 -1.26 -9.87 1.99
N PHE A 7 0.06 -9.86 1.82
CA PHE A 7 0.68 -9.83 0.49
C PHE A 7 0.44 -11.14 -0.26
N ARG A 8 0.54 -12.30 0.39
CA ARG A 8 0.24 -13.58 -0.25
C ARG A 8 -1.20 -13.65 -0.75
N LEU A 9 -2.16 -13.20 0.04
CA LEU A 9 -3.57 -13.13 -0.40
C LEU A 9 -3.75 -12.14 -1.57
N ALA A 10 -2.98 -11.04 -1.58
CA ALA A 10 -2.99 -10.10 -2.68
C ALA A 10 -2.42 -10.70 -3.96
N ASP A 11 -1.32 -11.44 -3.88
CA ASP A 11 -0.70 -12.10 -5.03
C ASP A 11 -1.65 -13.11 -5.68
N ASP A 12 -2.34 -13.91 -4.86
CA ASP A 12 -3.38 -14.84 -5.34
C ASP A 12 -4.52 -14.10 -6.05
N TYR A 13 -4.96 -12.97 -5.49
CA TYR A 13 -6.03 -12.16 -6.04
C TYR A 13 -5.61 -11.46 -7.34
N ILE A 14 -4.41 -10.87 -7.37
CA ILE A 14 -3.83 -10.23 -8.56
C ILE A 14 -3.69 -11.25 -9.69
N SER A 15 -3.14 -12.43 -9.40
CA SER A 15 -2.97 -13.51 -10.38
C SER A 15 -4.31 -13.99 -10.96
N HIS A 16 -5.39 -13.95 -10.18
CA HIS A 16 -6.73 -14.24 -10.68
C HIS A 16 -7.25 -13.12 -11.58
N LEU A 17 -7.08 -11.87 -11.16
CA LEU A 17 -7.54 -10.70 -11.90
C LEU A 17 -6.81 -10.56 -13.24
N ASP A 18 -5.51 -10.84 -13.30
CA ASP A 18 -4.74 -10.85 -14.55
C ASP A 18 -5.40 -11.72 -15.61
N LYS A 19 -5.75 -12.95 -15.22
CA LYS A 19 -6.44 -13.89 -16.12
C LYS A 19 -7.81 -13.38 -16.60
N VAL A 20 -8.55 -12.69 -15.71
CA VAL A 20 -9.84 -12.11 -16.06
C VAL A 20 -9.66 -10.92 -16.99
N MET A 21 -8.67 -10.04 -16.72
CA MET A 21 -8.41 -8.85 -17.51
C MET A 21 -8.07 -9.16 -18.97
N ASP A 22 -7.36 -10.26 -19.21
CA ASP A 22 -7.03 -10.72 -20.56
C ASP A 22 -8.28 -11.13 -21.38
N THR A 23 -9.35 -11.49 -20.71
CA THR A 23 -10.62 -11.87 -21.36
C THR A 23 -11.57 -10.70 -21.63
N ILE A 24 -11.32 -9.54 -21.04
CA ILE A 24 -12.18 -8.35 -21.15
C ILE A 24 -11.82 -7.55 -22.41
N GLY A 25 -12.68 -7.59 -23.41
CA GLY A 25 -12.53 -6.82 -24.65
C GLY A 25 -13.07 -5.38 -24.56
N ASP A 26 -13.94 -5.08 -23.60
CA ASP A 26 -14.53 -3.76 -23.42
C ASP A 26 -13.63 -2.85 -22.58
N PRO A 27 -13.09 -1.73 -23.13
CA PRO A 27 -12.21 -0.82 -22.41
C PRO A 27 -12.84 -0.20 -21.17
N PHE A 28 -14.15 0.05 -21.19
CA PHE A 28 -14.86 0.61 -20.05
C PHE A 28 -14.91 -0.38 -18.88
N ILE A 29 -15.24 -1.63 -19.16
CA ILE A 29 -15.25 -2.70 -18.15
C ILE A 29 -13.83 -2.91 -17.63
N LYS A 30 -12.84 -2.95 -18.51
CA LYS A 30 -11.42 -3.09 -18.14
C LYS A 30 -10.98 -1.99 -17.17
N SER A 31 -11.31 -0.73 -17.44
CA SER A 31 -11.04 0.40 -16.56
C SER A 31 -11.67 0.24 -15.16
N ARG A 32 -12.91 -0.28 -15.09
CA ARG A 32 -13.59 -0.53 -13.80
C ARG A 32 -12.86 -1.60 -12.98
N TYR A 33 -12.41 -2.67 -13.61
CA TYR A 33 -11.64 -3.72 -12.94
C TYR A 33 -10.30 -3.19 -12.43
N SER A 34 -9.60 -2.36 -13.20
CA SER A 34 -8.36 -1.69 -12.74
C SER A 34 -8.60 -0.81 -11.51
N GLY A 35 -9.76 -0.14 -11.44
CA GLY A 35 -10.16 0.62 -10.24
C GLY A 35 -10.36 -0.25 -9.01
N PHE A 36 -11.02 -1.39 -9.15
CA PHE A 36 -11.17 -2.36 -8.06
C PHE A 36 -9.83 -2.95 -7.63
N LEU A 37 -8.92 -3.19 -8.56
CA LEU A 37 -7.57 -3.65 -8.25
C LEU A 37 -6.81 -2.62 -7.41
N ALA A 38 -6.89 -1.35 -7.77
CA ALA A 38 -6.26 -0.27 -6.98
C ALA A 38 -6.84 -0.19 -5.55
N ILE A 39 -8.16 -0.36 -5.40
CA ILE A 39 -8.78 -0.41 -4.06
C ILE A 39 -8.25 -1.60 -3.26
N SER A 40 -8.18 -2.77 -3.87
CA SER A 40 -7.71 -4.00 -3.21
C SER A 40 -6.25 -3.87 -2.79
N ALA A 41 -5.38 -3.36 -3.65
CA ALA A 41 -3.97 -3.13 -3.35
C ALA A 41 -3.78 -2.17 -2.16
N VAL A 42 -4.49 -1.03 -2.15
CA VAL A 42 -4.41 -0.08 -1.03
C VAL A 42 -4.92 -0.70 0.27
N THR A 43 -5.97 -1.52 0.21
CA THR A 43 -6.48 -2.24 1.38
C THR A 43 -5.43 -3.20 1.95
N VAL A 44 -4.74 -3.94 1.10
CA VAL A 44 -3.64 -4.84 1.52
C VAL A 44 -2.50 -4.06 2.17
N TYR A 45 -2.06 -2.96 1.55
CA TYR A 45 -1.00 -2.12 2.12
C TYR A 45 -1.39 -1.52 3.47
N GLU A 46 -2.64 -1.09 3.61
CA GLU A 46 -3.17 -0.55 4.87
C GLU A 46 -3.18 -1.61 5.98
N LEU A 47 -3.66 -2.82 5.68
CA LEU A 47 -3.68 -3.91 6.65
C LEU A 47 -2.27 -4.38 7.04
N ALA A 48 -1.37 -4.49 6.08
CA ALA A 48 0.01 -4.85 6.33
C ALA A 48 0.72 -3.80 7.21
N LEU A 49 0.53 -2.52 6.90
CA LEU A 49 1.08 -1.42 7.70
C LEU A 49 0.56 -1.44 9.14
N LYS A 50 -0.75 -1.58 9.33
CA LYS A 50 -1.37 -1.72 10.66
C LYS A 50 -0.71 -2.86 11.44
N ASN A 51 -0.58 -4.03 10.84
CA ASN A 51 -0.01 -5.19 11.51
C ASN A 51 1.45 -5.00 11.90
N VAL A 52 2.27 -4.40 11.03
CA VAL A 52 3.67 -4.10 11.36
C VAL A 52 3.77 -3.25 12.62
N PHE A 53 2.99 -2.18 12.74
CA PHE A 53 3.03 -1.31 13.90
C PHE A 53 2.46 -1.96 15.15
N ILE A 54 1.36 -2.71 15.04
CA ILE A 54 0.72 -3.41 16.16
C ILE A 54 1.64 -4.51 16.69
N ASP A 55 2.24 -5.30 15.81
CA ASP A 55 3.17 -6.37 16.18
C ASP A 55 4.42 -5.81 16.87
N PHE A 56 4.99 -4.72 16.34
CA PHE A 56 6.10 -4.03 16.97
C PHE A 56 5.75 -3.52 18.38
N ALA A 57 4.58 -2.92 18.54
CA ALA A 57 4.12 -2.41 19.82
C ALA A 57 3.85 -3.54 20.83
N ASN A 58 3.25 -4.64 20.40
CA ASN A 58 2.99 -5.82 21.22
C ASN A 58 4.27 -6.49 21.71
N GLN A 59 5.35 -6.50 20.92
CA GLN A 59 6.66 -7.01 21.35
C GLN A 59 7.25 -6.19 22.50
N THR A 60 6.89 -4.92 22.60
CA THR A 60 7.35 -4.04 23.66
C THR A 60 6.48 -4.18 24.91
N HIS A 61 5.18 -4.04 24.79
CA HIS A 61 4.21 -4.19 25.86
C HIS A 61 2.79 -4.33 25.33
N HIS A 62 2.00 -5.23 25.89
CA HIS A 62 0.63 -5.50 25.45
C HIS A 62 -0.26 -4.25 25.45
N MET A 63 -0.21 -3.40 26.47
CA MET A 63 -0.98 -2.16 26.51
C MET A 63 -0.61 -1.19 25.38
N LEU A 64 0.67 -1.13 24.99
CA LEU A 64 1.11 -0.34 23.85
C LEU A 64 0.53 -0.90 22.55
N GLY A 65 0.45 -2.22 22.43
CA GLY A 65 -0.22 -2.88 21.30
C GLY A 65 -1.68 -2.50 21.17
N VAL A 66 -2.43 -2.52 22.28
CA VAL A 66 -3.85 -2.11 22.31
C VAL A 66 -4.00 -0.63 21.92
N PHE A 67 -3.16 0.25 22.46
CA PHE A 67 -3.17 1.67 22.11
C PHE A 67 -2.87 1.88 20.63
N THR A 68 -1.85 1.20 20.12
CA THR A 68 -1.45 1.26 18.70
C THR A 68 -2.58 0.75 17.80
N ALA A 69 -3.23 -0.35 18.15
CA ALA A 69 -4.36 -0.86 17.39
C ALA A 69 -5.49 0.16 17.28
N ASN A 70 -5.87 0.78 18.39
CA ASN A 70 -6.90 1.83 18.41
C ASN A 70 -6.50 3.08 17.61
N PHE A 71 -5.21 3.46 17.64
CA PHE A 71 -4.68 4.57 16.85
C PHE A 71 -4.78 4.29 15.35
N PHE A 72 -4.39 3.08 14.93
CA PHE A 72 -4.37 2.68 13.52
C PHE A 72 -5.74 2.25 12.97
N ASP A 73 -6.76 2.07 13.81
CA ASP A 73 -8.10 1.67 13.36
C ASP A 73 -8.70 2.65 12.32
N ARG A 74 -8.31 3.91 12.37
CA ARG A 74 -8.87 5.00 11.57
C ARG A 74 -7.91 5.61 10.54
N ILE A 75 -6.88 4.88 10.10
CA ILE A 75 -5.95 5.44 9.10
C ILE A 75 -6.59 5.63 7.71
N ASN A 76 -7.58 4.80 7.36
CA ASN A 76 -8.48 4.99 6.20
C ASN A 76 -7.78 5.45 4.91
N GLY A 77 -6.79 4.70 4.44
CA GLY A 77 -6.05 5.00 3.21
C GLY A 77 -5.01 6.13 3.33
N ARG A 78 -4.76 6.65 4.53
CA ARG A 78 -3.70 7.64 4.79
C ARG A 78 -2.36 6.95 4.95
N ILE A 79 -1.89 6.31 3.88
CA ILE A 79 -0.69 5.48 3.87
C ILE A 79 0.34 5.95 2.82
N ARG A 80 0.27 7.21 2.36
CA ARG A 80 1.32 7.76 1.51
C ARG A 80 2.66 7.72 2.23
N VAL A 81 3.74 7.55 1.50
CA VAL A 81 5.10 7.45 2.09
C VAL A 81 5.38 8.61 3.05
N ARG A 82 4.98 9.82 2.67
CA ARG A 82 5.12 11.00 3.54
C ARG A 82 4.30 10.86 4.84
N GLU A 83 3.07 10.36 4.76
CA GLU A 83 2.22 10.18 5.94
C GLU A 83 2.76 9.09 6.86
N ILE A 84 3.25 7.97 6.28
CA ILE A 84 3.91 6.91 7.05
C ILE A 84 5.09 7.48 7.82
N LYS A 85 5.93 8.27 7.16
CA LYS A 85 7.10 8.89 7.76
C LYS A 85 6.74 9.89 8.85
N GLU A 86 5.93 10.89 8.51
CA GLU A 86 5.69 12.07 9.34
C GLU A 86 4.62 11.87 10.42
N LYS A 87 3.64 10.99 10.20
CA LYS A 87 2.53 10.79 11.14
C LYS A 87 2.66 9.53 11.98
N TYR A 88 3.33 8.49 11.47
CA TYR A 88 3.38 7.21 12.16
C TYR A 88 4.76 6.90 12.70
N ILE A 89 5.79 6.80 11.84
CA ILE A 89 7.14 6.40 12.25
C ILE A 89 7.78 7.43 13.16
N GLN A 90 7.53 8.71 12.94
CA GLN A 90 8.06 9.79 13.79
C GLN A 90 7.67 9.61 15.26
N ASN A 91 6.50 9.04 15.55
CA ASN A 91 6.05 8.78 16.92
C ASN A 91 6.87 7.72 17.66
N PHE A 92 7.65 6.91 16.94
CA PHE A 92 8.56 5.92 17.52
C PHE A 92 9.99 6.45 17.73
N GLY A 93 10.26 7.68 17.29
CA GLY A 93 11.51 8.41 17.49
C GLY A 93 12.44 8.43 16.29
N ASP A 94 13.43 9.32 16.35
CA ASP A 94 14.34 9.67 15.25
C ASP A 94 15.16 8.49 14.71
N LYS A 95 15.47 7.52 15.56
CA LYS A 95 16.20 6.32 15.15
C LYS A 95 15.42 5.55 14.09
N TYR A 96 14.13 5.32 14.32
CA TYR A 96 13.26 4.59 13.40
C TYR A 96 12.95 5.40 12.16
N LEU A 97 12.79 6.72 12.32
CA LEU A 97 12.58 7.63 11.20
C LEU A 97 13.77 7.59 10.21
N ARG A 98 15.00 7.65 10.71
CA ARG A 98 16.20 7.53 9.88
C ARG A 98 16.31 6.16 9.21
N SER A 99 16.14 5.09 9.99
CA SER A 99 16.21 3.72 9.47
C SER A 99 15.18 3.47 8.36
N PHE A 100 13.97 4.02 8.49
CA PHE A 100 12.94 3.94 7.47
C PHE A 100 13.33 4.71 6.21
N ALA A 101 13.81 5.95 6.34
CA ALA A 101 14.24 6.76 5.21
C ALA A 101 15.39 6.10 4.43
N ASP A 102 16.39 5.57 5.14
CA ASP A 102 17.51 4.86 4.54
C ASP A 102 17.07 3.56 3.85
N GLY A 103 16.11 2.85 4.45
CA GLY A 103 15.53 1.62 3.89
C GLY A 103 14.78 1.89 2.59
N ILE A 104 13.93 2.91 2.57
CA ILE A 104 13.19 3.32 1.37
C ILE A 104 14.14 3.76 0.25
N ASN A 105 15.14 4.60 0.56
CA ASN A 105 16.07 5.08 -0.45
C ASN A 105 16.84 3.91 -1.09
N ARG A 106 17.32 2.95 -0.27
CA ARG A 106 18.00 1.76 -0.80
C ARG A 106 17.10 0.91 -1.70
N CYS A 107 15.87 0.68 -1.27
CA CYS A 107 14.89 -0.07 -2.05
C CYS A 107 14.58 0.63 -3.38
N GLU A 108 14.39 1.94 -3.37
CA GLU A 108 14.15 2.76 -4.55
C GLU A 108 15.33 2.68 -5.53
N GLU A 109 16.57 2.86 -5.05
CA GLU A 109 17.78 2.78 -5.87
C GLU A 109 17.97 1.39 -6.49
N GLU A 110 17.70 0.32 -5.73
CA GLU A 110 17.82 -1.05 -6.20
C GLU A 110 16.79 -1.36 -7.29
N ILE A 111 15.52 -1.04 -7.07
CA ILE A 111 14.45 -1.32 -8.04
C ILE A 111 14.62 -0.45 -9.29
N LEU A 112 14.93 0.83 -9.12
CA LEU A 112 15.18 1.74 -10.24
C LEU A 112 16.32 1.25 -11.12
N ARG A 113 17.39 0.69 -10.53
CA ARG A 113 18.53 0.12 -11.26
C ARG A 113 18.17 -1.17 -12.00
N ASN A 114 17.37 -2.04 -11.37
CA ASN A 114 17.08 -3.37 -11.90
C ASN A 114 15.90 -3.36 -12.89
N GLU A 115 14.89 -2.56 -12.63
CA GLU A 115 13.61 -2.57 -13.36
C GLU A 115 13.35 -1.28 -14.14
N GLY A 116 14.13 -0.22 -13.90
CA GLY A 116 13.99 1.06 -14.59
C GLY A 116 12.76 1.88 -14.14
N SER A 117 12.06 1.45 -13.08
CA SER A 117 10.86 2.11 -12.56
C SER A 117 11.00 2.47 -11.09
N SER A 118 10.40 3.61 -10.69
CA SER A 118 10.38 4.07 -9.30
C SER A 118 9.29 3.35 -8.53
N VAL A 119 9.67 2.56 -7.52
CA VAL A 119 8.71 1.87 -6.65
C VAL A 119 7.86 2.86 -5.85
N ILE A 120 8.46 3.98 -5.42
CA ILE A 120 7.73 5.04 -4.70
C ILE A 120 6.68 5.67 -5.60
N SER A 121 7.02 5.99 -6.86
CA SER A 121 6.08 6.55 -7.81
C SER A 121 4.94 5.58 -8.13
N CYS A 122 5.24 4.30 -8.34
CA CYS A 122 4.21 3.27 -8.56
C CYS A 122 3.26 3.17 -7.36
N TYR A 123 3.80 3.12 -6.15
CA TYR A 123 3.02 3.07 -4.91
C TYR A 123 2.10 4.29 -4.75
N GLU A 124 2.65 5.51 -4.94
CA GLU A 124 1.88 6.76 -4.84
C GLU A 124 0.80 6.87 -5.93
N ASN A 125 1.07 6.35 -7.13
CA ASN A 125 0.09 6.29 -8.22
C ASN A 125 -1.08 5.37 -7.87
N ILE A 126 -0.83 4.18 -7.32
CA ILE A 126 -1.89 3.24 -6.90
C ILE A 126 -2.81 3.90 -5.86
N ILE A 127 -2.26 4.64 -4.89
CA ILE A 127 -3.05 5.37 -3.90
C ILE A 127 -3.88 6.48 -4.57
N THR A 128 -3.30 7.18 -5.53
CA THR A 128 -3.98 8.24 -6.28
C THR A 128 -5.12 7.67 -7.11
N TRP A 129 -4.90 6.57 -7.82
CA TRP A 129 -5.91 5.89 -8.64
C TRP A 129 -7.06 5.35 -7.77
N ARG A 130 -6.73 4.73 -6.64
CA ARG A 130 -7.75 4.30 -5.67
C ARG A 130 -8.63 5.45 -5.22
N ASN A 131 -8.03 6.60 -4.89
CA ASN A 131 -8.78 7.75 -4.42
C ASN A 131 -9.69 8.32 -5.53
N SER A 132 -9.19 8.50 -6.74
CA SER A 132 -9.98 8.95 -7.89
C SER A 132 -11.13 7.98 -8.17
N PHE A 133 -10.86 6.68 -8.19
CA PHE A 133 -11.89 5.69 -8.44
C PHE A 133 -12.95 5.64 -7.33
N ALA A 134 -12.55 5.72 -6.07
CA ALA A 134 -13.47 5.68 -4.94
C ALA A 134 -14.36 6.93 -4.83
N HIS A 135 -13.84 8.12 -5.19
CA HIS A 135 -14.57 9.38 -5.07
C HIS A 135 -15.26 9.82 -6.35
N GLU A 136 -14.66 9.56 -7.51
CA GLU A 136 -15.16 10.03 -8.81
C GLU A 136 -15.74 8.91 -9.67
N GLY A 137 -15.56 7.65 -9.28
CA GLY A 137 -16.01 6.48 -10.01
C GLY A 137 -15.24 6.23 -11.33
N ARG A 138 -14.10 6.89 -11.53
CA ARG A 138 -13.27 6.77 -12.73
C ARG A 138 -11.79 6.80 -12.37
N LEU A 139 -10.98 6.17 -13.21
CA LEU A 139 -9.52 6.26 -13.13
C LEU A 139 -9.02 7.46 -13.95
N PRO A 140 -7.89 8.09 -13.55
CA PRO A 140 -7.20 9.07 -14.40
C PRO A 140 -6.75 8.43 -15.71
N ASP A 141 -6.66 9.24 -16.79
CA ASP A 141 -6.19 8.79 -18.10
C ASP A 141 -4.74 8.28 -18.10
N THR A 142 -3.99 8.61 -17.04
CA THR A 142 -2.61 8.15 -16.80
C THR A 142 -2.53 6.75 -16.19
N CYS A 143 -3.67 6.16 -15.81
CA CYS A 143 -3.70 4.81 -15.27
C CYS A 143 -3.58 3.80 -16.40
N THR A 144 -2.46 3.07 -16.44
CA THR A 144 -2.27 1.90 -17.29
C THR A 144 -2.34 0.66 -16.42
N TYR A 145 -2.77 -0.45 -17.01
CA TYR A 145 -2.83 -1.75 -16.31
C TYR A 145 -1.46 -2.45 -16.27
N GLU A 146 -0.49 -1.98 -17.02
CA GLU A 146 0.87 -2.55 -17.11
C GLU A 146 1.71 -2.24 -15.86
#